data_67d5fed6f3b4e8d9f235122f7a161086
#
_entry.id   67d5fed6f3b4e8d9f235122f7a161086
#
_cell.length_a   1.000
_cell.length_b   1.000
_cell.length_c   1.000
_cell.angle_alpha   90.00
_cell.angle_beta   90.00
_cell.angle_gamma   90.00
#
_symmetry.space_group_name_H-M   'P 1'
#
loop_
_entity.id
_entity.type
_entity.pdbx_description
1 polymer ?
#
loop_
_entity_poly.entity_id
_entity_poly.type
_entity_poly.pdbx_seq_one_letter_code
_entity_poly.pdbx_strand_id
1 'polypeptide(L)'
;MFSGRLRREEHKLWTLYRPIQWYLYGAEHYPELGFSTAYASILETMSIPGNPKGEAVRMEDLGSGPLNHSLELPLIIQALKKDQSQEFEHLQEKAAIALSIAYGRNPANLTYLRHSDLVNLTPESDDPVSVLRIPRIKKRLLNPRDDYIEEFLDPTFAEYIHDLIKANNETNTVLYHEGKKLPNPQPIFLNIKGNEAAILSGDYENAYNFSSSMITSLIRGFVRRHNIISPLTKELMHVSARRLRYTLATGLAAEGISKAALARILDHTDTQHVHVYFELAGKIVIQLDKAIAKGFSQYLSYFSGHIVNSSEYAVNGDNPEKYLVFKGDKIEDEIEDIGVCGESSICHLDPPFSCYLCPKFQPYRYADHEYVLESLLNSRNDRLEKYENARLGIQLDEVIFAVAQVAETCKKEYV
;
A
#
# COMPACT_ATOMS: atom_id res chain seq x y z
N MET A 1 6.95 6.55 42.80
CA MET A 1 5.57 6.09 42.56
C MET A 1 5.32 5.71 41.09
N PHE A 2 5.75 6.50 40.13
CA PHE A 2 5.53 6.22 38.70
C PHE A 2 6.23 4.93 38.21
N SER A 3 7.49 4.71 38.61
CA SER A 3 8.25 3.51 38.22
C SER A 3 7.69 2.18 38.80
N GLY A 4 7.07 2.23 39.99
CA GLY A 4 6.44 1.06 40.60
C GLY A 4 5.16 0.60 39.92
N ARG A 5 4.44 1.53 39.24
CA ARG A 5 3.22 1.21 38.51
C ARG A 5 3.58 0.59 37.16
N LEU A 6 4.64 1.08 36.49
CA LEU A 6 5.13 0.55 35.22
C LEU A 6 5.81 -0.82 35.35
N ARG A 7 6.44 -1.13 36.53
CA ARG A 7 7.00 -2.47 36.80
C ARG A 7 5.95 -3.57 36.88
N ARG A 8 4.69 -3.23 37.17
CA ARG A 8 3.57 -4.20 37.16
C ARG A 8 3.06 -4.48 35.72
N GLU A 9 3.41 -3.63 34.77
CA GLU A 9 3.11 -3.80 33.33
C GLU A 9 4.45 -3.88 32.58
N GLU A 10 5.17 -5.01 32.73
CA GLU A 10 6.54 -5.20 32.18
C GLU A 10 6.70 -4.80 30.71
N HIS A 11 5.64 -4.98 29.91
CA HIS A 11 5.65 -4.62 28.49
C HIS A 11 5.68 -3.11 28.19
N LYS A 12 5.52 -2.24 29.20
CA LYS A 12 5.54 -0.77 29.04
C LYS A 12 6.81 -0.10 29.59
N LEU A 13 7.77 -0.85 30.09
CA LEU A 13 9.02 -0.29 30.66
C LEU A 13 9.80 0.55 29.63
N TRP A 14 9.71 0.25 28.35
CA TRP A 14 10.33 1.03 27.28
C TRP A 14 9.88 2.50 27.24
N THR A 15 8.71 2.83 27.79
CA THR A 15 8.22 4.23 27.88
C THR A 15 9.08 5.11 28.77
N LEU A 16 9.84 4.50 29.68
CA LEU A 16 10.78 5.21 30.55
C LEU A 16 12.04 5.68 29.83
N TYR A 17 12.35 5.15 28.64
CA TYR A 17 13.57 5.50 27.91
C TYR A 17 13.73 7.01 27.71
N ARG A 18 12.70 7.69 27.22
CA ARG A 18 12.76 9.13 26.95
C ARG A 18 12.87 9.99 28.22
N PRO A 19 12.05 9.77 29.26
CA PRO A 19 12.21 10.48 30.55
C PRO A 19 13.58 10.29 31.17
N ILE A 20 14.15 9.07 31.10
CA ILE A 20 15.49 8.80 31.63
C ILE A 20 16.55 9.55 30.84
N GLN A 21 16.55 9.46 29.51
CA GLN A 21 17.51 10.21 28.68
C GLN A 21 17.43 11.72 28.93
N TRP A 22 16.20 12.25 29.08
CA TRP A 22 16.02 13.67 29.43
C TRP A 22 16.62 14.00 30.81
N TYR A 23 16.40 13.14 31.82
CA TYR A 23 16.96 13.35 33.15
C TYR A 23 18.48 13.28 33.14
N LEU A 24 19.07 12.29 32.48
CA LEU A 24 20.52 12.14 32.34
C LEU A 24 21.13 13.38 31.65
N TYR A 25 20.55 13.83 30.56
CA TYR A 25 20.98 15.04 29.87
C TYR A 25 20.89 16.28 30.77
N GLY A 26 19.80 16.43 31.53
CA GLY A 26 19.65 17.53 32.49
C GLY A 26 20.69 17.48 33.62
N ALA A 27 20.99 16.30 34.16
CA ALA A 27 22.00 16.13 35.22
C ALA A 27 23.42 16.41 34.72
N GLU A 28 23.72 16.14 33.44
CA GLU A 28 25.05 16.37 32.85
C GLU A 28 25.24 17.85 32.44
N HIS A 29 24.25 18.48 31.85
CA HIS A 29 24.41 19.79 31.19
C HIS A 29 23.78 20.96 31.99
N TYR A 30 22.88 20.68 32.94
CA TYR A 30 22.12 21.69 33.69
C TYR A 30 21.99 21.32 35.19
N PRO A 31 23.12 21.09 35.86
CA PRO A 31 23.09 20.66 37.28
C PRO A 31 22.44 21.72 38.20
N GLU A 32 22.48 23.00 37.81
CA GLU A 32 21.86 24.12 38.53
C GLU A 32 20.32 24.04 38.58
N LEU A 33 19.67 23.26 37.71
CA LEU A 33 18.22 23.04 37.74
C LEU A 33 17.79 21.97 38.77
N GLY A 34 18.72 21.48 39.57
CA GLY A 34 18.44 20.58 40.70
C GLY A 34 18.35 19.09 40.34
N PHE A 35 18.88 18.70 39.16
CA PHE A 35 19.01 17.29 38.81
C PHE A 35 20.07 16.62 39.71
N SER A 36 19.71 15.50 40.34
CA SER A 36 20.63 14.74 41.20
C SER A 36 21.56 13.87 40.37
N THR A 37 22.86 14.09 40.42
CA THR A 37 23.88 13.25 39.77
C THR A 37 23.89 11.82 40.32
N ALA A 38 23.68 11.65 41.64
CA ALA A 38 23.58 10.33 42.25
C ALA A 38 22.35 9.54 41.72
N TYR A 39 21.23 10.22 41.51
CA TYR A 39 20.06 9.58 40.93
C TYR A 39 20.25 9.31 39.41
N ALA A 40 20.96 10.17 38.68
CA ALA A 40 21.35 9.94 37.31
C ALA A 40 22.18 8.65 37.18
N SER A 41 23.17 8.46 38.00
CA SER A 41 23.99 7.22 38.05
C SER A 41 23.14 5.97 38.27
N ILE A 42 22.11 6.04 39.13
CA ILE A 42 21.17 4.93 39.31
C ILE A 42 20.37 4.67 38.03
N LEU A 43 19.91 5.73 37.36
CA LEU A 43 19.15 5.61 36.10
C LEU A 43 19.99 5.03 34.95
N GLU A 44 21.28 5.35 34.87
CA GLU A 44 22.22 4.77 33.89
C GLU A 44 22.36 3.26 34.02
N THR A 45 22.31 2.73 35.26
CA THR A 45 22.41 1.28 35.48
C THR A 45 21.11 0.53 35.14
N MET A 46 20.02 1.23 34.89
CA MET A 46 18.74 0.60 34.54
C MET A 46 18.76 0.00 33.14
N SER A 47 18.63 -1.33 33.05
CA SER A 47 18.34 -2.00 31.79
C SER A 47 16.87 -1.79 31.42
N ILE A 48 16.63 -1.04 30.36
CA ILE A 48 15.28 -0.81 29.83
C ILE A 48 15.12 -1.64 28.56
N PRO A 49 14.14 -2.56 28.53
CA PRO A 49 13.85 -3.31 27.32
C PRO A 49 13.41 -2.33 26.21
N GLY A 50 13.86 -2.56 24.99
CA GLY A 50 13.40 -1.81 23.82
C GLY A 50 11.90 -2.00 23.59
N ASN A 51 11.28 -1.04 22.90
CA ASN A 51 9.90 -1.21 22.45
C ASN A 51 9.81 -2.48 21.59
N PRO A 52 8.91 -3.44 21.89
CA PRO A 52 8.71 -4.62 21.05
C PRO A 52 8.36 -4.21 19.61
N LYS A 53 9.32 -4.37 18.71
CA LYS A 53 9.12 -3.99 17.30
C LYS A 53 8.24 -5.01 16.62
N GLY A 54 7.20 -4.54 15.92
CA GLY A 54 6.31 -5.39 15.13
C GLY A 54 5.28 -6.18 15.94
N GLU A 55 5.13 -5.95 17.23
CA GLU A 55 4.16 -6.66 18.07
C GLU A 55 2.72 -6.49 17.54
N ALA A 56 2.32 -5.28 17.20
CA ALA A 56 1.00 -5.00 16.64
C ALA A 56 0.72 -5.81 15.35
N VAL A 57 1.75 -6.09 14.55
CA VAL A 57 1.63 -6.92 13.35
C VAL A 57 1.50 -8.40 13.73
N ARG A 58 2.37 -8.91 14.61
CA ARG A 58 2.35 -10.32 15.07
C ARG A 58 1.04 -10.71 15.76
N MET A 59 0.48 -9.78 16.52
CA MET A 59 -0.77 -9.98 17.27
C MET A 59 -2.01 -9.70 16.44
N GLU A 60 -1.85 -9.24 15.19
CA GLU A 60 -2.96 -8.82 14.34
C GLU A 60 -3.90 -7.84 15.06
N ASP A 61 -3.28 -6.91 15.81
CA ASP A 61 -4.02 -5.98 16.66
C ASP A 61 -5.02 -5.15 15.87
N LEU A 62 -6.30 -5.26 16.19
CA LEU A 62 -7.39 -4.62 15.45
C LEU A 62 -7.34 -3.08 15.49
N GLY A 63 -6.63 -2.50 16.46
CA GLY A 63 -6.50 -1.05 16.61
C GLY A 63 -5.24 -0.46 15.98
N SER A 64 -4.13 -1.22 15.95
CA SER A 64 -2.81 -0.70 15.55
C SER A 64 -2.04 -1.59 14.58
N GLY A 65 -2.47 -2.84 14.38
CA GLY A 65 -1.92 -3.79 13.41
C GLY A 65 -2.38 -3.52 11.97
N PRO A 66 -2.12 -4.43 11.03
CA PRO A 66 -2.63 -4.31 9.67
C PRO A 66 -4.16 -4.34 9.64
N LEU A 67 -4.75 -3.76 8.60
CA LEU A 67 -6.16 -3.96 8.29
C LEU A 67 -6.36 -5.38 7.78
N ASN A 68 -7.52 -5.95 8.06
CA ASN A 68 -7.89 -7.22 7.46
C ASN A 68 -8.09 -7.04 5.95
N HIS A 69 -7.33 -7.81 5.17
CA HIS A 69 -7.30 -7.70 3.71
C HIS A 69 -8.64 -8.02 3.05
N SER A 70 -9.42 -8.93 3.63
CA SER A 70 -10.67 -9.41 3.06
C SER A 70 -11.90 -8.64 3.54
N LEU A 71 -11.84 -8.05 4.73
CA LEU A 71 -13.01 -7.46 5.38
C LEU A 71 -12.91 -5.94 5.55
N GLU A 72 -11.74 -5.40 5.87
CA GLU A 72 -11.58 -3.97 6.18
C GLU A 72 -11.04 -3.16 5.00
N LEU A 73 -9.96 -3.63 4.35
CA LEU A 73 -9.35 -2.90 3.23
C LEU A 73 -10.33 -2.70 2.05
N PRO A 74 -11.14 -3.70 1.63
CA PRO A 74 -12.10 -3.50 0.55
C PRO A 74 -13.13 -2.41 0.82
N LEU A 75 -13.54 -2.20 2.07
CA LEU A 75 -14.49 -1.14 2.41
C LEU A 75 -13.91 0.25 2.16
N ILE A 76 -12.62 0.46 2.46
CA ILE A 76 -11.94 1.73 2.19
C ILE A 76 -11.82 1.95 0.69
N ILE A 77 -11.40 0.93 -0.06
CA ILE A 77 -11.25 1.01 -1.52
C ILE A 77 -12.60 1.28 -2.19
N GLN A 78 -13.65 0.60 -1.74
CA GLN A 78 -15.02 0.82 -2.26
C GLN A 78 -15.51 2.24 -1.97
N ALA A 79 -15.28 2.75 -0.76
CA ALA A 79 -15.64 4.11 -0.40
C ALA A 79 -14.88 5.12 -1.28
N LEU A 80 -13.57 4.89 -1.52
CA LEU A 80 -12.75 5.73 -2.37
C LEU A 80 -13.26 5.76 -3.83
N LYS A 81 -13.60 4.59 -4.39
CA LYS A 81 -14.14 4.48 -5.76
C LYS A 81 -15.52 5.12 -5.91
N LYS A 82 -16.34 5.11 -4.88
CA LYS A 82 -17.70 5.70 -4.88
C LYS A 82 -17.72 7.20 -4.58
N ASP A 83 -16.63 7.75 -4.09
CA ASP A 83 -16.56 9.14 -3.68
C ASP A 83 -16.49 10.10 -4.87
N GLN A 84 -17.61 10.74 -5.18
CA GLN A 84 -17.74 11.71 -6.27
C GLN A 84 -17.51 13.17 -5.83
N SER A 85 -17.16 13.39 -4.55
CA SER A 85 -17.00 14.75 -4.04
C SER A 85 -15.81 15.46 -4.70
N GLN A 86 -16.05 16.74 -5.06
CA GLN A 86 -15.06 17.66 -5.63
C GLN A 86 -14.65 18.76 -4.63
N GLU A 87 -15.11 18.68 -3.38
CA GLU A 87 -14.69 19.61 -2.35
C GLU A 87 -13.20 19.49 -2.08
N PHE A 88 -12.53 20.63 -1.94
CA PHE A 88 -11.07 20.71 -1.82
C PHE A 88 -10.49 19.82 -0.70
N GLU A 89 -11.11 19.83 0.48
CA GLU A 89 -10.69 18.99 1.61
C GLU A 89 -10.89 17.51 1.30
N HIS A 90 -12.00 17.13 0.64
CA HIS A 90 -12.29 15.75 0.26
C HIS A 90 -11.36 15.22 -0.83
N LEU A 91 -10.91 16.08 -1.76
CA LEU A 91 -9.87 15.72 -2.73
C LEU A 91 -8.53 15.41 -2.04
N GLN A 92 -8.16 16.21 -1.02
CA GLN A 92 -6.97 15.91 -0.21
C GLN A 92 -7.12 14.61 0.59
N GLU A 93 -8.31 14.32 1.13
CA GLU A 93 -8.59 13.05 1.81
C GLU A 93 -8.44 11.85 0.84
N LYS A 94 -9.03 11.93 -0.35
CA LYS A 94 -8.93 10.89 -1.39
C LYS A 94 -7.48 10.64 -1.80
N ALA A 95 -6.71 11.69 -2.08
CA ALA A 95 -5.29 11.59 -2.42
C ALA A 95 -4.46 10.97 -1.28
N ALA A 96 -4.70 11.36 -0.02
CA ALA A 96 -3.99 10.83 1.14
C ALA A 96 -4.24 9.33 1.35
N ILE A 97 -5.48 8.88 1.20
CA ILE A 97 -5.87 7.47 1.26
C ILE A 97 -5.24 6.69 0.10
N ALA A 98 -5.39 7.17 -1.14
CA ALA A 98 -4.88 6.52 -2.34
C ALA A 98 -3.37 6.28 -2.25
N LEU A 99 -2.58 7.32 -1.94
CA LEU A 99 -1.12 7.21 -1.81
C LEU A 99 -0.69 6.36 -0.61
N SER A 100 -1.47 6.36 0.48
CA SER A 100 -1.16 5.52 1.63
C SER A 100 -1.42 4.04 1.37
N ILE A 101 -2.44 3.70 0.57
CA ILE A 101 -2.71 2.33 0.12
C ILE A 101 -1.65 1.90 -0.89
N ALA A 102 -1.38 2.72 -1.91
CA ALA A 102 -0.47 2.38 -3.00
C ALA A 102 0.97 2.14 -2.52
N TYR A 103 1.49 2.98 -1.64
CA TYR A 103 2.91 2.99 -1.32
C TYR A 103 3.26 2.74 0.15
N GLY A 104 2.30 2.84 1.06
CA GLY A 104 2.54 2.65 2.49
C GLY A 104 3.67 3.53 3.05
N ARG A 105 3.92 4.70 2.46
CA ARG A 105 4.98 5.61 2.90
C ARG A 105 4.64 6.30 4.22
N ASN A 106 5.65 6.78 4.92
CA ASN A 106 5.40 7.60 6.10
C ASN A 106 4.69 8.90 5.68
N PRO A 107 3.74 9.41 6.48
CA PRO A 107 3.07 10.68 6.19
C PRO A 107 4.02 11.83 5.88
N ALA A 108 5.19 11.86 6.55
CA ALA A 108 6.21 12.87 6.30
C ALA A 108 6.73 12.88 4.84
N ASN A 109 6.80 11.73 4.15
CA ASN A 109 7.19 11.71 2.75
C ASN A 109 6.15 12.42 1.88
N LEU A 110 4.87 12.27 2.20
CA LEU A 110 3.76 12.87 1.45
C LEU A 110 3.70 14.39 1.61
N THR A 111 4.12 14.92 2.77
CA THR A 111 4.09 16.37 3.03
C THR A 111 5.03 17.19 2.13
N TYR A 112 6.04 16.55 1.53
CA TYR A 112 6.99 17.22 0.66
C TYR A 112 6.76 16.96 -0.84
N LEU A 113 5.67 16.26 -1.20
CA LEU A 113 5.29 16.10 -2.59
C LEU A 113 4.88 17.43 -3.23
N ARG A 114 5.37 17.70 -4.44
CA ARG A 114 5.02 18.86 -5.25
C ARG A 114 4.35 18.43 -6.55
N HIS A 115 3.63 19.32 -7.22
CA HIS A 115 3.01 19.05 -8.52
C HIS A 115 4.02 18.49 -9.54
N SER A 116 5.25 19.03 -9.53
CA SER A 116 6.35 18.58 -10.42
C SER A 116 6.84 17.16 -10.17
N ASP A 117 6.43 16.52 -9.07
CA ASP A 117 6.84 15.16 -8.74
C ASP A 117 5.94 14.11 -9.41
N LEU A 118 4.77 14.51 -9.90
CA LEU A 118 3.94 13.67 -10.76
C LEU A 118 4.37 13.87 -12.21
N VAL A 119 5.00 12.85 -12.80
CA VAL A 119 5.56 12.87 -14.13
C VAL A 119 4.80 11.91 -15.03
N ASN A 120 4.31 12.40 -16.15
CA ASN A 120 3.76 11.55 -17.21
C ASN A 120 4.89 11.17 -18.17
N LEU A 121 5.21 9.87 -18.27
CA LEU A 121 6.28 9.37 -19.15
C LEU A 121 5.83 9.25 -20.61
N THR A 122 4.52 9.15 -20.86
CA THR A 122 3.94 8.94 -22.18
C THR A 122 2.85 9.98 -22.48
N PRO A 123 3.19 11.30 -22.54
CA PRO A 123 2.20 12.37 -22.60
C PRO A 123 1.34 12.35 -23.89
N GLU A 124 1.81 11.69 -24.94
CA GLU A 124 1.12 11.59 -26.24
C GLU A 124 0.33 10.27 -26.40
N SER A 125 0.32 9.41 -25.37
CA SER A 125 -0.38 8.12 -25.38
C SER A 125 -1.81 8.26 -24.85
N ASP A 126 -2.75 7.52 -25.44
CA ASP A 126 -4.11 7.39 -24.91
C ASP A 126 -4.12 6.66 -23.55
N ASP A 127 -3.04 5.93 -23.22
CA ASP A 127 -2.84 5.26 -21.93
C ASP A 127 -1.58 5.84 -21.25
N PRO A 128 -1.73 6.92 -20.46
CA PRO A 128 -0.61 7.63 -19.87
C PRO A 128 0.03 6.83 -18.73
N VAL A 129 1.34 6.65 -18.81
CA VAL A 129 2.13 6.06 -17.72
C VAL A 129 2.59 7.16 -16.77
N SER A 130 2.04 7.18 -15.58
CA SER A 130 2.39 8.14 -14.54
C SER A 130 3.43 7.57 -13.57
N VAL A 131 4.40 8.38 -13.20
CA VAL A 131 5.41 8.08 -12.16
C VAL A 131 5.35 9.17 -11.11
N LEU A 132 5.36 8.76 -9.83
CA LEU A 132 5.45 9.67 -8.70
C LEU A 132 6.85 9.62 -8.09
N ARG A 133 7.51 10.77 -8.02
CA ARG A 133 8.82 10.95 -7.38
C ARG A 133 8.63 11.29 -5.91
N ILE A 134 8.82 10.29 -5.03
CA ILE A 134 8.53 10.43 -3.60
C ILE A 134 9.81 10.81 -2.84
N PRO A 135 9.84 11.95 -2.12
CA PRO A 135 11.00 12.36 -1.32
C PRO A 135 11.34 11.38 -0.20
N ARG A 136 12.65 11.13 0.01
CA ARG A 136 13.18 10.19 1.01
C ARG A 136 13.75 10.95 2.22
N ILE A 137 12.94 11.14 3.24
CA ILE A 137 13.21 12.08 4.34
C ILE A 137 14.19 11.55 5.39
N LYS A 138 14.30 10.22 5.60
CA LYS A 138 15.05 9.64 6.73
C LYS A 138 16.50 9.24 6.41
N LYS A 139 17.11 9.79 5.38
CA LYS A 139 18.45 9.38 4.92
C LYS A 139 19.60 10.28 5.42
N ARG A 140 19.39 11.03 6.50
CA ARG A 140 20.34 12.03 7.04
C ARG A 140 20.77 13.08 6.00
N LEU A 141 19.83 13.44 5.13
CA LEU A 141 20.00 14.47 4.12
C LEU A 141 19.83 15.84 4.75
N LEU A 142 20.46 16.84 4.14
CA LEU A 142 20.34 18.25 4.58
C LEU A 142 18.94 18.78 4.31
N ASN A 143 18.36 18.44 3.13
CA ASN A 143 17.00 18.84 2.79
C ASN A 143 16.13 17.61 2.51
N PRO A 144 14.84 17.70 2.82
CA PRO A 144 13.89 16.59 2.60
C PRO A 144 13.74 16.16 1.14
N ARG A 145 14.15 17.01 0.19
CA ARG A 145 14.02 16.78 -1.25
C ARG A 145 15.33 16.53 -1.98
N ASP A 146 16.40 16.16 -1.26
CA ASP A 146 17.71 15.86 -1.86
C ASP A 146 17.78 14.45 -2.50
N ASP A 147 16.87 13.54 -2.11
CA ASP A 147 16.81 12.18 -2.64
C ASP A 147 15.36 11.73 -2.86
N TYR A 148 15.13 10.92 -3.90
CA TYR A 148 13.81 10.47 -4.30
C TYR A 148 13.82 8.96 -4.59
N ILE A 149 12.64 8.37 -4.47
CA ILE A 149 12.31 7.10 -5.08
C ILE A 149 11.22 7.32 -6.12
N GLU A 150 11.39 6.74 -7.29
CA GLU A 150 10.42 6.80 -8.37
C GLU A 150 9.56 5.54 -8.32
N GLU A 151 8.25 5.72 -8.31
CA GLU A 151 7.26 4.65 -8.24
C GLU A 151 6.21 4.84 -9.34
N PHE A 152 5.90 3.78 -10.06
CA PHE A 152 4.78 3.78 -10.98
C PHE A 152 3.48 4.01 -10.23
N LEU A 153 2.61 4.81 -10.81
CA LEU A 153 1.31 5.14 -10.24
C LEU A 153 0.20 4.56 -11.12
N ASP A 154 -0.62 3.71 -10.50
CA ASP A 154 -1.80 3.18 -11.16
C ASP A 154 -2.68 4.33 -11.71
N PRO A 155 -3.22 4.22 -12.93
CA PRO A 155 -4.02 5.27 -13.55
C PRO A 155 -5.18 5.76 -12.66
N THR A 156 -5.87 4.86 -11.96
CA THR A 156 -6.96 5.21 -11.04
C THR A 156 -6.48 6.09 -9.90
N PHE A 157 -5.30 5.78 -9.34
CA PHE A 157 -4.72 6.60 -8.27
C PHE A 157 -4.15 7.91 -8.81
N ALA A 158 -3.65 7.92 -10.05
CA ALA A 158 -3.18 9.13 -10.70
C ALA A 158 -4.31 10.17 -10.86
N GLU A 159 -5.53 9.73 -11.19
CA GLU A 159 -6.71 10.60 -11.29
C GLU A 159 -6.95 11.40 -10.00
N TYR A 160 -6.89 10.76 -8.81
CA TYR A 160 -7.07 11.47 -7.53
C TYR A 160 -6.01 12.57 -7.31
N ILE A 161 -4.79 12.34 -7.79
CA ILE A 161 -3.71 13.33 -7.66
C ILE A 161 -3.88 14.44 -8.69
N HIS A 162 -4.29 14.13 -9.92
CA HIS A 162 -4.58 15.14 -10.95
C HIS A 162 -5.74 16.04 -10.54
N ASP A 163 -6.82 15.47 -10.01
CA ASP A 163 -7.97 16.24 -9.50
C ASP A 163 -7.55 17.20 -8.39
N LEU A 164 -6.72 16.72 -7.45
CA LEU A 164 -6.20 17.55 -6.37
C LEU A 164 -5.27 18.65 -6.90
N ILE A 165 -4.37 18.37 -7.84
CA ILE A 165 -3.49 19.36 -8.47
C ILE A 165 -4.32 20.45 -9.17
N LYS A 166 -5.36 20.03 -9.89
CA LYS A 166 -6.28 20.98 -10.55
C LYS A 166 -6.95 21.89 -9.54
N ALA A 167 -7.52 21.34 -8.47
CA ALA A 167 -8.15 22.11 -7.41
C ALA A 167 -7.16 23.05 -6.68
N ASN A 168 -5.92 22.60 -6.44
CA ASN A 168 -4.87 23.45 -5.88
C ASN A 168 -4.61 24.70 -6.73
N ASN A 169 -4.58 24.55 -8.05
CA ASN A 169 -4.36 25.66 -8.98
C ASN A 169 -5.53 26.68 -8.96
N GLU A 170 -6.73 26.21 -8.64
CA GLU A 170 -7.93 27.07 -8.56
C GLU A 170 -8.02 27.85 -7.22
N THR A 171 -7.37 27.40 -6.14
CA THR A 171 -7.48 28.06 -4.82
C THR A 171 -6.82 29.44 -4.74
N ASN A 172 -5.85 29.74 -5.60
CA ASN A 172 -5.10 31.01 -5.61
C ASN A 172 -4.57 31.46 -4.23
N THR A 173 -4.22 30.51 -3.37
CA THR A 173 -3.77 30.78 -2.00
C THR A 173 -2.43 31.51 -1.98
N VAL A 174 -2.36 32.65 -1.27
CA VAL A 174 -1.13 33.40 -1.08
C VAL A 174 -0.91 33.65 0.40
N LEU A 175 0.22 33.20 0.93
CA LEU A 175 0.63 33.44 2.32
C LEU A 175 1.60 34.62 2.40
N TYR A 176 1.50 35.36 3.49
CA TYR A 176 2.37 36.49 3.80
C TYR A 176 2.97 36.32 5.19
N HIS A 177 4.22 36.73 5.36
CA HIS A 177 4.89 36.84 6.64
C HIS A 177 5.65 38.16 6.68
N GLU A 178 5.46 38.96 7.72
CA GLU A 178 6.05 40.31 7.87
C GLU A 178 5.87 41.20 6.62
N GLY A 179 4.72 41.13 5.98
CA GLY A 179 4.39 41.91 4.78
C GLY A 179 5.01 41.40 3.48
N LYS A 180 5.81 40.34 3.52
CA LYS A 180 6.41 39.71 2.33
C LYS A 180 5.61 38.49 1.90
N LYS A 181 5.41 38.34 0.59
CA LYS A 181 4.80 37.16 -0.01
C LYS A 181 5.76 35.98 0.15
N LEU A 182 5.25 34.84 0.67
CA LEU A 182 6.00 33.60 0.79
C LEU A 182 6.06 32.85 -0.54
N PRO A 183 7.17 32.12 -0.83
CA PRO A 183 7.28 31.28 -2.01
C PRO A 183 6.29 30.12 -1.92
N ASN A 184 5.59 29.84 -3.03
CA ASN A 184 4.71 28.67 -3.15
C ASN A 184 5.32 27.64 -4.11
N PRO A 185 5.93 26.55 -3.60
CA PRO A 185 6.54 25.52 -4.42
C PRO A 185 5.50 24.52 -4.96
N GLN A 186 4.22 24.82 -4.87
CA GLN A 186 3.10 24.01 -5.34
C GLN A 186 3.07 22.61 -4.71
N PRO A 187 2.91 22.48 -3.38
CA PRO A 187 2.77 21.18 -2.74
C PRO A 187 1.49 20.49 -3.21
N ILE A 188 1.51 19.13 -3.34
CA ILE A 188 0.30 18.36 -3.63
C ILE A 188 -0.70 18.51 -2.48
N PHE A 189 -0.24 18.35 -1.23
CA PHE A 189 -1.07 18.58 -0.04
C PHE A 189 -0.92 20.05 0.39
N LEU A 190 -1.80 20.90 -0.11
CA LEU A 190 -1.74 22.34 0.07
C LEU A 190 -2.40 22.77 1.39
N ASN A 191 -1.61 23.33 2.30
CA ASN A 191 -2.11 23.98 3.51
C ASN A 191 -2.46 25.43 3.24
N ILE A 192 -3.73 25.71 2.97
CA ILE A 192 -4.22 27.07 2.69
C ILE A 192 -4.07 28.04 3.87
N LYS A 193 -3.98 27.52 5.11
CA LYS A 193 -3.77 28.31 6.32
C LYS A 193 -2.30 28.57 6.62
N GLY A 194 -1.40 27.86 5.95
CA GLY A 194 0.03 27.89 6.18
C GLY A 194 0.49 26.96 7.31
N ASN A 195 1.76 26.57 7.22
CA ASN A 195 2.45 25.79 8.23
C ASN A 195 3.16 26.71 9.20
N GLU A 196 2.51 27.00 10.32
CA GLU A 196 3.02 27.93 11.33
C GLU A 196 4.43 27.57 11.81
N ALA A 197 4.70 26.26 12.03
CA ALA A 197 6.01 25.80 12.48
C ALA A 197 7.11 26.10 11.44
N ALA A 198 6.84 25.90 10.14
CA ALA A 198 7.76 26.22 9.07
C ALA A 198 7.98 27.74 8.96
N ILE A 199 6.92 28.53 9.06
CA ILE A 199 7.00 30.00 9.00
C ILE A 199 7.84 30.55 10.17
N LEU A 200 7.58 30.10 11.40
CA LEU A 200 8.29 30.56 12.59
C LEU A 200 9.77 30.12 12.60
N SER A 201 10.11 28.97 11.99
CA SER A 201 11.50 28.52 11.85
C SER A 201 12.25 29.17 10.69
N GLY A 202 11.60 29.99 9.88
CA GLY A 202 12.17 30.59 8.67
C GLY A 202 12.26 29.63 7.47
N ASP A 203 11.66 28.47 7.57
CA ASP A 203 11.56 27.49 6.46
C ASP A 203 10.40 27.85 5.52
N TYR A 204 10.56 28.96 4.82
CA TYR A 204 9.50 29.54 3.99
C TYR A 204 9.16 28.70 2.76
N GLU A 205 10.09 27.88 2.28
CA GLU A 205 9.81 26.93 1.17
C GLU A 205 8.75 25.88 1.53
N ASN A 206 8.61 25.56 2.83
CA ASN A 206 7.66 24.58 3.32
C ASN A 206 6.45 25.24 4.04
N ALA A 207 6.28 26.56 3.86
CA ALA A 207 5.18 27.31 4.47
C ALA A 207 3.79 26.83 4.04
N TYR A 208 3.66 26.26 2.86
CA TYR A 208 2.41 25.71 2.32
C TYR A 208 2.23 24.21 2.55
N ASN A 209 3.20 23.53 3.12
CA ASN A 209 3.15 22.09 3.30
C ASN A 209 2.30 21.71 4.51
N PHE A 210 1.62 20.56 4.43
CA PHE A 210 1.03 19.93 5.60
C PHE A 210 2.11 19.40 6.55
N SER A 211 1.76 19.31 7.83
CA SER A 211 2.50 18.48 8.77
C SER A 211 2.10 17.00 8.63
N SER A 212 2.94 16.10 9.10
CA SER A 212 2.63 14.66 9.08
C SER A 212 1.35 14.29 9.84
N SER A 213 1.01 15.06 10.89
CA SER A 213 -0.23 14.86 11.64
C SER A 213 -1.46 15.25 10.83
N MET A 214 -1.37 16.28 9.99
CA MET A 214 -2.46 16.69 9.11
C MET A 214 -2.77 15.62 8.06
N ILE A 215 -1.77 14.99 7.44
CA ILE A 215 -1.97 13.83 6.53
C ILE A 215 -2.72 12.70 7.26
N THR A 216 -2.33 12.41 8.50
CA THR A 216 -3.05 11.40 9.31
C THR A 216 -4.49 11.82 9.60
N SER A 217 -4.74 13.12 9.77
CA SER A 217 -6.09 13.67 9.98
C SER A 217 -6.96 13.55 8.73
N LEU A 218 -6.40 13.75 7.52
CA LEU A 218 -7.10 13.53 6.25
C LEU A 218 -7.57 12.07 6.13
N ILE A 219 -6.68 11.09 6.43
CA ILE A 219 -7.02 9.67 6.41
C ILE A 219 -8.19 9.37 7.35
N ARG A 220 -8.18 9.93 8.56
CA ARG A 220 -9.27 9.77 9.53
C ARG A 220 -10.54 10.52 9.12
N GLY A 221 -10.39 11.68 8.49
CA GLY A 221 -11.47 12.49 7.93
C GLY A 221 -12.25 11.68 6.90
N PHE A 222 -11.56 11.09 5.94
CA PHE A 222 -12.14 10.21 4.94
C PHE A 222 -12.99 9.08 5.56
N VAL A 223 -12.41 8.33 6.51
CA VAL A 223 -13.10 7.20 7.17
C VAL A 223 -14.36 7.67 7.90
N ARG A 224 -14.28 8.83 8.58
CA ARG A 224 -15.40 9.42 9.32
C ARG A 224 -16.50 9.91 8.37
N ARG A 225 -16.12 10.59 7.28
CA ARG A 225 -17.05 11.12 6.29
C ARG A 225 -17.88 10.03 5.62
N HIS A 226 -17.23 8.90 5.30
CA HIS A 226 -17.89 7.74 4.72
C HIS A 226 -18.50 6.79 5.76
N ASN A 227 -18.41 7.12 7.05
CA ASN A 227 -18.88 6.29 8.16
C ASN A 227 -18.49 4.82 8.02
N ILE A 228 -17.20 4.55 7.74
CA ILE A 228 -16.71 3.21 7.49
C ILE A 228 -16.59 2.44 8.81
N ILE A 229 -17.52 1.50 9.03
CA ILE A 229 -17.56 0.66 10.23
C ILE A 229 -16.75 -0.61 9.99
N SER A 230 -15.87 -0.95 10.92
CA SER A 230 -15.13 -2.22 10.87
C SER A 230 -16.07 -3.39 11.14
N PRO A 231 -16.10 -4.42 10.27
CA PRO A 231 -16.88 -5.63 10.52
C PRO A 231 -16.39 -6.42 11.74
N LEU A 232 -15.12 -6.20 12.14
CA LEU A 232 -14.47 -6.92 13.24
C LEU A 232 -14.75 -6.28 14.59
N THR A 233 -14.61 -4.95 14.69
CA THR A 233 -14.83 -4.22 15.96
C THR A 233 -16.26 -3.73 16.13
N LYS A 234 -17.06 -3.64 15.05
CA LYS A 234 -18.39 -3.01 15.02
C LYS A 234 -18.41 -1.52 15.34
N GLU A 235 -17.24 -0.89 15.33
CA GLU A 235 -17.03 0.53 15.59
C GLU A 235 -16.50 1.24 14.34
N LEU A 236 -16.46 2.58 14.38
CA LEU A 236 -15.82 3.37 13.31
C LEU A 236 -14.38 2.89 13.13
N MET A 237 -14.05 2.50 11.90
CA MET A 237 -12.76 1.88 11.60
C MET A 237 -11.61 2.82 11.94
N HIS A 238 -10.70 2.37 12.81
CA HIS A 238 -9.50 3.12 13.12
C HIS A 238 -8.46 2.93 12.02
N VAL A 239 -8.34 3.90 11.11
CA VAL A 239 -7.36 3.87 10.01
C VAL A 239 -6.28 4.92 10.25
N SER A 240 -5.04 4.51 10.03
CA SER A 240 -3.86 5.38 10.07
C SER A 240 -2.88 4.98 8.97
N ALA A 241 -2.02 5.91 8.55
CA ALA A 241 -0.98 5.62 7.57
C ALA A 241 -0.08 4.43 7.99
N ARG A 242 0.13 4.23 9.30
CA ARG A 242 0.87 3.08 9.83
C ARG A 242 0.14 1.77 9.58
N ARG A 243 -1.17 1.71 9.85
CA ARG A 243 -1.98 0.52 9.59
C ARG A 243 -2.01 0.19 8.10
N LEU A 244 -2.21 1.20 7.22
CA LEU A 244 -2.17 1.03 5.77
C LEU A 244 -0.79 0.53 5.29
N ARG A 245 0.30 1.06 5.87
CA ARG A 245 1.65 0.56 5.61
C ARG A 245 1.83 -0.91 6.03
N TYR A 246 1.32 -1.28 7.19
CA TYR A 246 1.36 -2.67 7.65
C TYR A 246 0.54 -3.58 6.74
N THR A 247 -0.64 -3.12 6.30
CA THR A 247 -1.50 -3.83 5.35
C THR A 247 -0.79 -4.07 4.02
N LEU A 248 -0.21 -3.04 3.41
CA LEU A 248 0.58 -3.18 2.19
C LEU A 248 1.74 -4.15 2.39
N ALA A 249 2.50 -4.00 3.48
CA ALA A 249 3.68 -4.83 3.74
C ALA A 249 3.33 -6.30 3.97
N THR A 250 2.24 -6.59 4.67
CA THR A 250 1.78 -7.96 4.91
C THR A 250 1.17 -8.59 3.66
N GLY A 251 0.45 -7.80 2.84
CA GLY A 251 -0.04 -8.24 1.54
C GLY A 251 1.10 -8.62 0.60
N LEU A 252 2.05 -7.71 0.38
CA LEU A 252 3.22 -7.99 -0.46
C LEU A 252 4.07 -9.15 0.05
N ALA A 253 4.20 -9.31 1.38
CA ALA A 253 4.89 -10.45 1.94
C ALA A 253 4.13 -11.76 1.70
N ALA A 254 2.79 -11.73 1.74
CA ALA A 254 1.93 -12.88 1.40
C ALA A 254 2.02 -13.23 -0.09
N GLU A 255 2.14 -12.22 -0.97
CA GLU A 255 2.40 -12.38 -2.41
C GLU A 255 3.84 -12.84 -2.71
N GLY A 256 4.70 -13.00 -1.69
CA GLY A 256 6.03 -13.57 -1.77
C GLY A 256 7.13 -12.68 -2.27
N ILE A 257 6.95 -11.40 -2.22
CA ILE A 257 8.02 -10.44 -2.49
C ILE A 257 9.24 -10.74 -1.63
N SER A 258 10.45 -10.55 -2.15
CA SER A 258 11.66 -10.78 -1.36
C SER A 258 11.79 -9.75 -0.23
N LYS A 259 12.41 -10.14 0.91
CA LYS A 259 12.68 -9.21 2.03
C LYS A 259 13.44 -7.95 1.58
N ALA A 260 14.37 -8.09 0.64
CA ALA A 260 15.13 -6.96 0.10
C ALA A 260 14.23 -6.02 -0.73
N ALA A 261 13.35 -6.57 -1.57
CA ALA A 261 12.40 -5.79 -2.35
C ALA A 261 11.38 -5.09 -1.44
N LEU A 262 10.82 -5.79 -0.44
CA LEU A 262 9.92 -5.17 0.52
C LEU A 262 10.58 -4.05 1.33
N ALA A 263 11.84 -4.25 1.77
CA ALA A 263 12.59 -3.20 2.45
C ALA A 263 12.77 -1.95 1.55
N ARG A 264 13.06 -2.16 0.26
CA ARG A 264 13.15 -1.06 -0.72
C ARG A 264 11.82 -0.34 -0.91
N ILE A 265 10.72 -1.08 -1.11
CA ILE A 265 9.36 -0.51 -1.26
C ILE A 265 8.99 0.32 -0.03
N LEU A 266 9.28 -0.17 1.17
CA LEU A 266 8.99 0.53 2.42
C LEU A 266 10.05 1.60 2.77
N ASP A 267 11.07 1.79 1.95
CA ASP A 267 12.20 2.69 2.21
C ASP A 267 12.90 2.44 3.55
N HIS A 268 13.10 1.16 3.89
CA HIS A 268 13.90 0.75 5.04
C HIS A 268 15.38 0.68 4.68
N THR A 269 16.25 1.01 5.63
CA THR A 269 17.70 0.94 5.47
C THR A 269 18.24 -0.48 5.60
N ASP A 270 17.50 -1.38 6.26
CA ASP A 270 17.87 -2.78 6.44
C ASP A 270 16.63 -3.70 6.39
N THR A 271 16.88 -5.00 6.27
CA THR A 271 15.84 -6.02 6.17
C THR A 271 15.31 -6.52 7.53
N GLN A 272 15.92 -6.12 8.66
CA GLN A 272 15.51 -6.59 9.99
C GLN A 272 14.09 -6.14 10.33
N HIS A 273 13.72 -4.94 9.89
CA HIS A 273 12.41 -4.36 10.16
C HIS A 273 11.27 -4.94 9.32
N VAL A 274 11.56 -5.71 8.27
CA VAL A 274 10.53 -6.32 7.43
C VAL A 274 10.22 -7.77 7.80
N HIS A 275 11.07 -8.41 8.62
CA HIS A 275 10.90 -9.83 9.00
C HIS A 275 9.52 -10.14 9.58
N VAL A 276 9.00 -9.25 10.40
CA VAL A 276 7.68 -9.41 11.05
C VAL A 276 6.53 -9.59 10.05
N TYR A 277 6.62 -9.00 8.87
CA TYR A 277 5.58 -9.13 7.84
C TYR A 277 5.56 -10.54 7.23
N PHE A 278 6.72 -11.18 7.12
CA PHE A 278 6.83 -12.55 6.64
C PHE A 278 6.42 -13.59 7.68
N GLU A 279 6.57 -13.30 8.97
CA GLU A 279 6.04 -14.14 10.05
C GLU A 279 4.51 -14.24 9.98
N LEU A 280 3.85 -13.15 9.62
CA LEU A 280 2.39 -13.08 9.47
C LEU A 280 1.90 -13.59 8.11
N ALA A 281 2.69 -13.43 7.05
CA ALA A 281 2.32 -13.78 5.69
C ALA A 281 1.85 -15.24 5.56
N GLY A 282 2.53 -16.18 6.20
CA GLY A 282 2.14 -17.59 6.19
C GLY A 282 0.74 -17.86 6.77
N LYS A 283 0.27 -17.03 7.70
CA LYS A 283 -1.09 -17.13 8.24
C LYS A 283 -2.12 -16.49 7.32
N ILE A 284 -1.75 -15.35 6.70
CA ILE A 284 -2.62 -14.58 5.81
C ILE A 284 -2.89 -15.34 4.53
N VAL A 285 -1.90 -16.05 3.98
CA VAL A 285 -2.04 -16.85 2.75
C VAL A 285 -3.23 -17.80 2.84
N ILE A 286 -3.37 -18.54 3.95
CA ILE A 286 -4.49 -19.46 4.16
C ILE A 286 -5.85 -18.73 4.19
N GLN A 287 -5.88 -17.49 4.67
CA GLN A 287 -7.11 -16.68 4.74
C GLN A 287 -7.40 -15.99 3.41
N LEU A 288 -6.37 -15.55 2.69
CA LEU A 288 -6.48 -14.95 1.36
C LEU A 288 -7.01 -15.97 0.34
N ASP A 289 -6.55 -17.20 0.37
CA ASP A 289 -7.04 -18.27 -0.52
C ASP A 289 -8.57 -18.45 -0.43
N LYS A 290 -9.13 -18.29 0.77
CA LYS A 290 -10.58 -18.33 0.99
C LYS A 290 -11.33 -17.06 0.58
N ALA A 291 -10.66 -15.92 0.62
CA ALA A 291 -11.26 -14.60 0.36
C ALA A 291 -11.09 -14.17 -1.11
N ILE A 292 -10.00 -14.57 -1.75
CA ILE A 292 -9.70 -14.34 -3.19
C ILE A 292 -10.76 -15.01 -4.04
N ALA A 293 -11.19 -16.21 -3.67
CA ALA A 293 -12.31 -16.89 -4.34
C ALA A 293 -13.63 -16.08 -4.31
N LYS A 294 -13.73 -14.98 -3.53
CA LYS A 294 -15.01 -14.27 -3.35
C LYS A 294 -15.00 -12.73 -3.50
N GLY A 295 -13.90 -12.05 -3.67
CA GLY A 295 -14.03 -10.58 -3.71
C GLY A 295 -12.83 -9.71 -3.96
N PHE A 296 -11.60 -10.21 -3.94
CA PHE A 296 -10.40 -9.38 -4.09
C PHE A 296 -10.08 -9.07 -5.57
N SER A 297 -10.46 -9.97 -6.48
CA SER A 297 -10.30 -9.81 -7.93
C SER A 297 -10.97 -8.56 -8.50
N GLN A 298 -11.92 -7.97 -7.78
CA GLN A 298 -12.62 -6.74 -8.20
C GLN A 298 -11.77 -5.47 -8.06
N TYR A 299 -10.71 -5.50 -7.26
CA TYR A 299 -9.97 -4.30 -6.86
C TYR A 299 -8.56 -4.21 -7.44
N LEU A 300 -8.04 -5.32 -7.93
CA LEU A 300 -6.75 -5.39 -8.58
C LEU A 300 -6.99 -5.86 -10.02
N SER A 301 -6.69 -5.04 -11.01
CA SER A 301 -6.83 -5.41 -12.42
C SER A 301 -5.59 -6.21 -12.84
N TYR A 302 -5.60 -7.52 -12.55
CA TYR A 302 -4.56 -8.41 -13.04
C TYR A 302 -4.84 -8.89 -14.47
N PHE A 303 -6.11 -9.10 -14.79
CA PHE A 303 -6.51 -9.44 -16.13
C PHE A 303 -6.63 -8.18 -17.00
N SER A 304 -5.79 -8.11 -18.01
CA SER A 304 -5.73 -6.98 -18.96
C SER A 304 -6.29 -7.31 -20.35
N GLY A 305 -6.72 -8.55 -20.56
CA GLY A 305 -7.24 -9.04 -21.84
C GLY A 305 -8.70 -8.65 -22.08
N HIS A 306 -9.30 -9.27 -23.13
CA HIS A 306 -10.68 -9.03 -23.54
C HIS A 306 -11.47 -10.32 -23.65
N ILE A 307 -12.55 -10.48 -22.87
CA ILE A 307 -13.40 -11.68 -22.89
C ILE A 307 -14.23 -11.72 -24.18
N VAL A 308 -14.21 -12.86 -24.86
CA VAL A 308 -14.96 -13.10 -26.09
C VAL A 308 -15.92 -14.27 -25.94
N ASN A 309 -17.01 -14.29 -26.71
CA ASN A 309 -18.00 -15.37 -26.61
C ASN A 309 -17.55 -16.65 -27.31
N SER A 310 -16.82 -16.52 -28.42
CA SER A 310 -16.27 -17.67 -29.18
C SER A 310 -15.09 -17.20 -30.03
N SER A 311 -14.40 -18.16 -30.68
CA SER A 311 -13.33 -17.87 -31.63
C SER A 311 -13.75 -16.95 -32.76
N GLU A 312 -15.01 -16.98 -33.19
CA GLU A 312 -15.55 -16.09 -34.27
C GLU A 312 -15.42 -14.61 -33.94
N TYR A 313 -15.42 -14.25 -32.67
CA TYR A 313 -15.30 -12.87 -32.17
C TYR A 313 -13.89 -12.50 -31.72
N ALA A 314 -12.96 -13.45 -31.81
CA ALA A 314 -11.59 -13.26 -31.37
C ALA A 314 -10.67 -12.80 -32.52
N VAL A 315 -9.69 -11.97 -32.20
CA VAL A 315 -8.56 -11.69 -33.09
C VAL A 315 -7.74 -12.99 -33.22
N ASN A 316 -7.45 -13.41 -34.44
CA ASN A 316 -6.83 -14.72 -34.78
C ASN A 316 -7.73 -15.93 -34.47
N GLY A 317 -9.03 -15.75 -34.37
CA GLY A 317 -9.94 -16.84 -34.06
C GLY A 317 -10.13 -17.86 -35.19
N ASP A 318 -9.64 -17.56 -36.41
CA ASP A 318 -9.55 -18.44 -37.56
C ASP A 318 -8.25 -19.27 -37.60
N ASN A 319 -7.30 -18.99 -36.70
CA ASN A 319 -6.01 -19.67 -36.64
C ASN A 319 -5.93 -20.64 -35.45
N PRO A 320 -6.05 -21.98 -35.69
CA PRO A 320 -5.98 -22.98 -34.61
C PRO A 320 -4.66 -22.99 -33.81
N GLU A 321 -3.55 -22.50 -34.39
CA GLU A 321 -2.26 -22.41 -33.69
C GLU A 321 -2.25 -21.33 -32.60
N LYS A 322 -3.25 -20.47 -32.56
CA LYS A 322 -3.43 -19.42 -31.56
C LYS A 322 -4.42 -19.81 -30.45
N TYR A 323 -5.03 -20.98 -30.55
CA TYR A 323 -5.93 -21.47 -29.52
C TYR A 323 -5.14 -21.86 -28.27
N LEU A 324 -5.67 -21.50 -27.12
CA LEU A 324 -5.07 -21.77 -25.82
C LEU A 324 -5.91 -22.81 -25.08
N VAL A 325 -5.30 -23.93 -24.79
CA VAL A 325 -5.93 -25.02 -24.07
C VAL A 325 -5.26 -25.21 -22.71
N PHE A 326 -6.04 -25.61 -21.74
CA PHE A 326 -5.58 -25.98 -20.41
C PHE A 326 -5.83 -27.46 -20.14
N LYS A 327 -4.87 -28.10 -19.52
CA LYS A 327 -4.99 -29.46 -18.99
C LYS A 327 -4.45 -29.49 -17.58
N GLY A 328 -5.20 -30.01 -16.63
CA GLY A 328 -4.76 -30.22 -15.26
C GLY A 328 -3.60 -31.22 -15.14
N ASP A 329 -3.06 -31.34 -13.94
CA ASP A 329 -1.84 -32.11 -13.66
C ASP A 329 -2.05 -33.65 -13.73
N LYS A 330 -3.31 -34.13 -13.71
CA LYS A 330 -3.63 -35.55 -13.76
C LYS A 330 -3.80 -36.02 -15.20
N ILE A 331 -3.43 -37.30 -15.46
CA ILE A 331 -3.54 -37.89 -16.81
C ILE A 331 -5.00 -37.95 -17.28
N GLU A 332 -5.93 -38.11 -16.34
CA GLU A 332 -7.38 -38.23 -16.55
C GLU A 332 -8.09 -36.90 -16.73
N ASP A 333 -7.39 -35.77 -16.50
CA ASP A 333 -7.97 -34.44 -16.56
C ASP A 333 -8.37 -34.09 -18.01
N GLU A 334 -9.55 -33.50 -18.14
CA GLU A 334 -10.09 -33.04 -19.42
C GLU A 334 -9.26 -31.86 -19.94
N ILE A 335 -9.23 -31.70 -21.26
CA ILE A 335 -8.60 -30.55 -21.94
C ILE A 335 -9.68 -29.50 -22.12
N GLU A 336 -9.47 -28.34 -21.55
CA GLU A 336 -10.36 -27.21 -21.64
C GLU A 336 -9.82 -26.18 -22.64
N ASP A 337 -10.65 -25.77 -23.60
CA ASP A 337 -10.32 -24.69 -24.53
C ASP A 337 -10.65 -23.34 -23.88
N ILE A 338 -9.62 -22.65 -23.43
CA ILE A 338 -9.77 -21.47 -22.56
C ILE A 338 -9.79 -20.12 -23.31
N GLY A 339 -9.44 -20.10 -24.60
CA GLY A 339 -9.46 -18.88 -25.40
C GLY A 339 -8.44 -18.79 -26.52
N VAL A 340 -8.22 -17.58 -27.04
CA VAL A 340 -7.36 -17.31 -28.19
C VAL A 340 -6.31 -16.24 -27.88
N CYS A 341 -5.10 -16.43 -28.42
CA CYS A 341 -4.05 -15.42 -28.39
C CYS A 341 -4.23 -14.41 -29.52
N GLY A 342 -4.47 -13.13 -29.20
CA GLY A 342 -4.60 -12.04 -30.16
C GLY A 342 -3.27 -11.52 -30.72
N GLU A 343 -2.11 -12.13 -30.35
CA GLU A 343 -0.80 -11.70 -30.85
C GLU A 343 -0.54 -12.27 -32.25
N SER A 344 -0.14 -11.43 -33.19
CA SER A 344 0.18 -11.81 -34.56
C SER A 344 1.59 -12.42 -34.71
N SER A 345 2.52 -12.01 -33.84
CA SER A 345 3.91 -12.48 -33.85
C SER A 345 4.12 -13.71 -32.96
N ILE A 346 5.37 -14.21 -32.91
CA ILE A 346 5.76 -15.30 -32.02
C ILE A 346 5.76 -14.76 -30.58
N CYS A 347 5.01 -15.44 -29.70
CA CYS A 347 4.94 -15.10 -28.29
C CYS A 347 6.09 -15.79 -27.52
N HIS A 348 6.66 -15.07 -26.56
CA HIS A 348 7.73 -15.57 -25.67
C HIS A 348 7.22 -15.89 -24.25
N LEU A 349 5.91 -15.76 -24.01
CA LEU A 349 5.30 -16.13 -22.73
C LEU A 349 5.11 -17.63 -22.65
N ASP A 350 5.04 -18.14 -21.42
CA ASP A 350 4.80 -19.56 -21.13
C ASP A 350 3.27 -19.80 -21.04
N PRO A 351 2.64 -20.33 -22.10
CA PRO A 351 1.21 -20.61 -22.10
C PRO A 351 0.88 -21.86 -21.27
N PRO A 352 -0.35 -22.00 -20.73
CA PRO A 352 -1.44 -21.04 -20.81
C PRO A 352 -1.45 -20.02 -19.65
N PHE A 353 -0.65 -20.22 -18.63
CA PHE A 353 -0.73 -19.47 -17.37
C PHE A 353 -0.39 -18.01 -17.53
N SER A 354 0.75 -17.69 -18.15
CA SER A 354 1.16 -16.31 -18.38
C SER A 354 0.21 -15.55 -19.32
N CYS A 355 -0.64 -16.27 -20.05
CA CYS A 355 -1.62 -15.65 -20.95
C CYS A 355 -2.68 -14.86 -20.19
N TYR A 356 -3.10 -15.30 -19.00
CA TYR A 356 -4.07 -14.56 -18.18
C TYR A 356 -3.58 -13.18 -17.73
N LEU A 357 -2.27 -12.94 -17.72
CA LEU A 357 -1.66 -11.65 -17.43
C LEU A 357 -1.42 -10.80 -18.71
N CYS A 358 -1.66 -11.39 -19.88
CA CYS A 358 -1.36 -10.76 -21.15
C CYS A 358 -2.55 -9.95 -21.68
N PRO A 359 -2.37 -8.68 -22.11
CA PRO A 359 -3.45 -7.87 -22.70
C PRO A 359 -3.96 -8.39 -24.05
N LYS A 360 -3.22 -9.31 -24.69
CA LYS A 360 -3.60 -9.95 -25.96
C LYS A 360 -4.40 -11.23 -25.78
N PHE A 361 -4.58 -11.71 -24.55
CA PHE A 361 -5.36 -12.90 -24.28
C PHE A 361 -6.85 -12.61 -24.39
N GLN A 362 -7.57 -13.47 -25.10
CA GLN A 362 -9.00 -13.42 -25.31
C GLN A 362 -9.65 -14.69 -24.78
N PRO A 363 -9.92 -14.77 -23.46
CA PRO A 363 -10.56 -15.93 -22.85
C PRO A 363 -12.01 -16.07 -23.33
N TYR A 364 -12.43 -17.32 -23.52
CA TYR A 364 -13.81 -17.61 -23.87
C TYR A 364 -14.72 -17.46 -22.64
N ARG A 365 -15.84 -16.78 -22.82
CA ARG A 365 -16.81 -16.54 -21.75
C ARG A 365 -17.37 -17.82 -21.13
N TYR A 366 -17.53 -18.86 -21.92
CA TYR A 366 -18.16 -20.12 -21.55
C TYR A 366 -17.17 -21.22 -21.20
N ALA A 367 -15.88 -20.95 -21.23
CA ALA A 367 -14.85 -21.89 -20.78
C ALA A 367 -14.88 -22.05 -19.26
N ASP A 368 -14.50 -23.22 -18.77
CA ASP A 368 -14.43 -23.50 -17.34
C ASP A 368 -13.16 -22.92 -16.70
N HIS A 369 -13.17 -21.59 -16.51
CA HIS A 369 -12.08 -20.90 -15.82
C HIS A 369 -12.02 -21.23 -14.32
N GLU A 370 -13.08 -21.83 -13.73
CA GLU A 370 -13.04 -22.30 -12.35
C GLU A 370 -12.19 -23.55 -12.23
N TYR A 371 -12.28 -24.47 -13.18
CA TYR A 371 -11.41 -25.63 -13.26
C TYR A 371 -9.92 -25.22 -13.35
N VAL A 372 -9.60 -24.22 -14.18
CA VAL A 372 -8.24 -23.65 -14.25
C VAL A 372 -7.81 -23.07 -12.90
N LEU A 373 -8.69 -22.34 -12.24
CA LEU A 373 -8.44 -21.73 -10.93
C LEU A 373 -8.18 -22.79 -9.85
N GLU A 374 -9.03 -23.81 -9.76
CA GLU A 374 -8.89 -24.90 -8.78
C GLU A 374 -7.58 -25.68 -8.98
N SER A 375 -7.24 -25.96 -10.23
CA SER A 375 -5.99 -26.64 -10.56
C SER A 375 -4.75 -25.83 -10.16
N LEU A 376 -4.76 -24.52 -10.40
CA LEU A 376 -3.69 -23.62 -9.97
C LEU A 376 -3.58 -23.52 -8.44
N LEU A 377 -4.70 -23.45 -7.73
CA LEU A 377 -4.72 -23.42 -6.27
C LEU A 377 -4.17 -24.71 -5.67
N ASN A 378 -4.53 -25.87 -6.24
CA ASN A 378 -4.01 -27.18 -5.82
C ASN A 378 -2.49 -27.27 -6.08
N SER A 379 -2.05 -26.91 -7.27
CA SER A 379 -0.62 -26.91 -7.63
C SER A 379 0.20 -25.97 -6.73
N ARG A 380 -0.37 -24.83 -6.36
CA ARG A 380 0.23 -23.90 -5.40
C ARG A 380 0.35 -24.50 -4.01
N ASN A 381 -0.72 -25.13 -3.49
CA ASN A 381 -0.71 -25.75 -2.18
C ASN A 381 0.31 -26.90 -2.12
N ASP A 382 0.36 -27.74 -3.14
CA ASP A 382 1.36 -28.80 -3.26
C ASP A 382 2.80 -28.28 -3.25
N ARG A 383 3.04 -27.13 -3.88
CA ARG A 383 4.36 -26.49 -3.87
C ARG A 383 4.71 -25.91 -2.50
N LEU A 384 3.73 -25.32 -1.80
CA LEU A 384 3.93 -24.79 -0.44
C LEU A 384 4.21 -25.89 0.57
N GLU A 385 3.59 -27.07 0.42
CA GLU A 385 3.83 -28.24 1.28
C GLU A 385 5.18 -28.93 0.99
N LYS A 386 5.58 -29.03 -0.28
CA LYS A 386 6.80 -29.73 -0.71
C LYS A 386 8.08 -28.92 -0.51
N TYR A 387 8.00 -27.61 -0.52
CA TYR A 387 9.17 -26.76 -0.47
C TYR A 387 9.12 -25.82 0.74
N GLU A 388 10.14 -25.89 1.60
CA GLU A 388 10.33 -24.94 2.71
C GLU A 388 10.43 -23.45 2.23
N ASN A 389 10.58 -23.26 0.93
CA ASN A 389 10.70 -21.94 0.32
C ASN A 389 9.37 -21.51 -0.29
N ALA A 390 8.61 -20.72 0.46
CA ALA A 390 7.34 -20.14 0.03
C ALA A 390 7.37 -19.42 -1.35
N ARG A 391 8.56 -19.04 -1.86
CA ARG A 391 8.73 -18.40 -3.18
C ARG A 391 8.17 -19.20 -4.35
N LEU A 392 8.24 -20.53 -4.29
CA LEU A 392 7.82 -21.38 -5.41
C LEU A 392 6.29 -21.54 -5.50
N GLY A 393 5.59 -21.43 -4.36
CA GLY A 393 4.12 -21.39 -4.34
C GLY A 393 3.57 -20.06 -4.83
N ILE A 394 4.23 -18.97 -4.48
CA ILE A 394 3.81 -17.59 -4.68
C ILE A 394 4.03 -17.10 -6.12
N GLN A 395 4.88 -17.74 -6.91
CA GLN A 395 5.04 -17.42 -8.34
C GLN A 395 3.75 -17.59 -9.17
N LEU A 396 2.77 -18.30 -8.64
CA LEU A 396 1.48 -18.50 -9.28
C LEU A 396 0.42 -17.47 -8.88
N ASP A 397 0.66 -16.67 -7.85
CA ASP A 397 -0.38 -15.84 -7.24
C ASP A 397 -0.95 -14.80 -8.21
N GLU A 398 -0.12 -14.09 -8.99
CA GLU A 398 -0.60 -13.13 -9.99
C GLU A 398 -1.49 -13.80 -11.04
N VAL A 399 -1.10 -14.99 -11.50
CA VAL A 399 -1.89 -15.77 -12.47
C VAL A 399 -3.20 -16.22 -11.85
N ILE A 400 -3.17 -16.73 -10.62
CA ILE A 400 -4.36 -17.13 -9.85
C ILE A 400 -5.35 -15.98 -9.74
N PHE A 401 -4.87 -14.77 -9.44
CA PHE A 401 -5.70 -13.56 -9.41
C PHE A 401 -6.33 -13.23 -10.75
N ALA A 402 -5.55 -13.28 -11.82
CA ALA A 402 -6.05 -13.01 -13.16
C ALA A 402 -7.11 -14.04 -13.60
N VAL A 403 -6.88 -15.33 -13.33
CA VAL A 403 -7.86 -16.40 -13.61
C VAL A 403 -9.13 -16.19 -12.79
N ALA A 404 -9.01 -15.91 -11.48
CA ALA A 404 -10.16 -15.66 -10.61
C ALA A 404 -11.00 -14.46 -11.11
N GLN A 405 -10.33 -13.40 -11.60
CA GLN A 405 -10.99 -12.23 -12.18
C GLN A 405 -11.76 -12.58 -13.46
N VAL A 406 -11.18 -13.38 -14.34
CA VAL A 406 -11.86 -13.87 -15.56
C VAL A 406 -13.08 -14.71 -15.19
N ALA A 407 -12.90 -15.71 -14.31
CA ALA A 407 -13.99 -16.60 -13.86
C ALA A 407 -15.16 -15.81 -13.26
N GLU A 408 -14.86 -14.82 -12.40
CA GLU A 408 -15.91 -13.97 -11.79
C GLU A 408 -16.59 -13.05 -12.81
N THR A 409 -15.84 -12.49 -13.77
CA THR A 409 -16.42 -11.62 -14.81
C THR A 409 -17.33 -12.43 -15.74
N CYS A 410 -16.93 -13.65 -16.09
CA CYS A 410 -17.76 -14.54 -16.90
C CYS A 410 -19.08 -14.91 -16.21
N LYS A 411 -19.12 -15.01 -14.85
CA LYS A 411 -20.35 -15.30 -14.09
C LYS A 411 -21.31 -14.12 -13.96
N LYS A 412 -20.81 -12.90 -13.80
CA LYS A 412 -21.62 -11.70 -13.48
C LYS A 412 -22.60 -11.28 -14.55
N GLU A 413 -22.41 -11.68 -15.79
CA GLU A 413 -23.31 -11.32 -16.90
C GLU A 413 -24.44 -12.36 -17.12
N TYR A 414 -24.55 -13.35 -16.24
CA TYR A 414 -25.63 -14.36 -16.26
C TYR A 414 -26.83 -14.03 -15.34
N VAL A 415 -26.83 -12.86 -14.65
CA VAL A 415 -27.90 -12.45 -13.74
C VAL A 415 -28.69 -11.27 -14.30
#